data_26704586aa6827a0d4b7fae2aaa6b323
#
_entry.id   26704586aa6827a0d4b7fae2aaa6b323
#
_cell.length_a   1.000
_cell.length_b   1.000
_cell.length_c   1.000
_cell.angle_alpha   90.00
_cell.angle_beta   90.00
_cell.angle_gamma   90.00
#
_symmetry.space_group_name_H-M   'P 1'
#
loop_
_entity.id
_entity.type
_entity.pdbx_description
1 polymer ?
#
loop_
_entity_poly.entity_id
_entity_poly.type
_entity_poly.pdbx_seq_one_letter_code
_entity_poly.pdbx_strand_id
1 'polypeptide(L)'
;MKEDLLKQLLESILGRSKSARGGEEAVFTCPSCNHHKKKLTVNLATQKFQCWVCGYKGHRAFKLLKTISATPKAYEILKNIDSQYSFKQYTTAKTPSGSLQFPRGVTPIMSSSAILSKHALHYLDQRGITQQDVV
;
A
#
# COMPACT_ATOMS: atom_id res chain seq x y z
N MET A 1 -16.71 16.74 6.59
CA MET A 1 -17.76 16.16 7.48
C MET A 1 -17.57 14.67 7.71
N LYS A 2 -17.66 13.76 6.71
CA LYS A 2 -17.38 12.31 6.92
C LYS A 2 -15.95 12.04 7.33
N GLU A 3 -15.01 12.80 6.81
CA GLU A 3 -13.59 12.75 7.14
C GLU A 3 -13.35 13.13 8.61
N ASP A 4 -14.06 14.14 9.11
CA ASP A 4 -13.97 14.57 10.51
C ASP A 4 -14.55 13.48 11.45
N LEU A 5 -15.66 12.86 11.07
CA LEU A 5 -16.24 11.75 11.84
C LEU A 5 -15.29 10.55 11.88
N LEU A 6 -14.66 10.21 10.74
CA LEU A 6 -13.66 9.14 10.69
C LEU A 6 -12.45 9.49 11.56
N LYS A 7 -11.96 10.72 11.49
CA LYS A 7 -10.85 11.20 12.31
C LYS A 7 -11.19 11.11 13.79
N GLN A 8 -12.35 11.60 14.23
CA GLN A 8 -12.80 11.52 15.61
C GLN A 8 -12.93 10.08 16.10
N LEU A 9 -13.50 9.18 15.28
CA LEU A 9 -13.58 7.77 15.60
C LEU A 9 -12.19 7.18 15.81
N LEU A 10 -11.25 7.42 14.90
CA LEU A 10 -9.88 6.91 15.01
C LEU A 10 -9.13 7.54 16.19
N GLU A 11 -9.35 8.83 16.50
CA GLU A 11 -8.76 9.50 17.65
C GLU A 11 -9.26 8.95 18.99
N SER A 12 -10.52 8.55 19.05
CA SER A 12 -11.09 7.92 20.25
C SER A 12 -10.46 6.56 20.57
N ILE A 13 -9.89 5.90 19.57
CA ILE A 13 -9.38 4.53 19.68
C ILE A 13 -7.84 4.49 19.69
N LEU A 14 -7.20 5.26 18.79
CA LEU A 14 -5.74 5.28 18.61
C LEU A 14 -5.07 6.45 19.33
N GLY A 15 -5.87 7.33 19.96
CA GLY A 15 -5.40 8.56 20.58
C GLY A 15 -5.21 9.69 19.59
N ARG A 16 -4.83 10.88 20.11
CA ARG A 16 -4.72 12.11 19.31
C ARG A 16 -3.88 11.92 18.05
N SER A 17 -4.38 12.39 16.92
CA SER A 17 -3.65 12.41 15.65
C SER A 17 -2.78 13.68 15.51
N LYS A 18 -1.87 13.63 14.52
CA LYS A 18 -1.26 14.82 13.92
C LYS A 18 -1.82 14.97 12.51
N SER A 19 -2.25 16.16 12.15
CA SER A 19 -2.68 16.43 10.77
C SER A 19 -1.47 16.48 9.82
N ALA A 20 -1.63 15.93 8.62
CA ALA A 20 -0.69 16.00 7.53
C ALA A 20 -1.41 16.36 6.22
N ARG A 21 -0.68 16.82 5.23
CA ARG A 21 -1.21 17.23 3.92
C ARG A 21 -2.43 18.14 4.00
N GLY A 22 -2.32 19.23 4.75
CA GLY A 22 -3.42 20.21 4.84
C GLY A 22 -4.70 19.69 5.52
N GLY A 23 -4.64 18.55 6.23
CA GLY A 23 -5.79 17.95 6.92
C GLY A 23 -6.39 16.73 6.23
N GLU A 24 -5.98 16.40 4.98
CA GLU A 24 -6.45 15.22 4.27
C GLU A 24 -5.96 13.90 4.89
N GLU A 25 -4.83 13.97 5.58
CA GLU A 25 -4.21 12.82 6.24
C GLU A 25 -4.06 13.05 7.74
N ALA A 26 -4.27 12.00 8.50
CA ALA A 26 -4.04 11.98 9.94
C ALA A 26 -2.98 10.93 10.30
N VAL A 27 -2.07 11.29 11.20
CA VAL A 27 -0.96 10.42 11.61
C VAL A 27 -1.17 9.97 13.05
N PHE A 28 -1.19 8.66 13.24
CA PHE A 28 -1.45 7.99 14.52
C PHE A 28 -0.28 7.13 14.97
N THR A 29 -0.35 6.64 16.20
CA THR A 29 0.49 5.54 16.68
C THR A 29 0.03 4.23 16.02
N CYS A 30 0.96 3.43 15.53
CA CYS A 30 0.61 2.18 14.87
C CYS A 30 0.25 1.10 15.90
N PRO A 31 -0.93 0.46 15.81
CA PRO A 31 -1.32 -0.58 16.74
C PRO A 31 -0.57 -1.91 16.53
N SER A 32 0.06 -2.08 15.39
CA SER A 32 0.80 -3.29 15.07
C SER A 32 2.22 -3.30 15.65
N CYS A 33 2.97 -2.21 15.53
CA CYS A 33 4.34 -2.12 16.04
C CYS A 33 4.50 -1.25 17.29
N ASN A 34 3.46 -0.53 17.67
CA ASN A 34 3.43 0.37 18.83
C ASN A 34 4.66 1.28 18.96
N HIS A 35 5.16 1.76 17.82
CA HIS A 35 6.35 2.61 17.77
C HIS A 35 6.12 3.93 18.53
N HIS A 36 7.10 4.39 19.30
CA HIS A 36 7.03 5.61 20.13
C HIS A 36 6.67 6.88 19.34
N LYS A 37 7.00 6.96 18.05
CA LYS A 37 6.60 8.06 17.16
C LYS A 37 5.37 7.67 16.35
N LYS A 38 4.48 8.64 16.13
CA LYS A 38 3.33 8.45 15.24
C LYS A 38 3.81 8.27 13.81
N LYS A 39 3.62 7.09 13.23
CA LYS A 39 4.10 6.70 11.89
C LYS A 39 3.04 5.98 11.05
N LEU A 40 1.83 5.82 11.61
CA LEU A 40 0.68 5.31 10.88
C LEU A 40 -0.06 6.48 10.23
N THR A 41 0.09 6.64 8.93
CA THR A 41 -0.63 7.65 8.16
C THR A 41 -1.94 7.06 7.66
N VAL A 42 -3.04 7.78 7.86
CA VAL A 42 -4.39 7.42 7.41
C VAL A 42 -4.91 8.54 6.52
N ASN A 43 -5.26 8.22 5.29
CA ASN A 43 -5.95 9.15 4.40
C ASN A 43 -7.44 9.16 4.73
N LEU A 44 -7.96 10.29 5.13
CA LEU A 44 -9.33 10.44 5.61
C LEU A 44 -10.37 10.36 4.47
N ALA A 45 -9.99 10.74 3.26
CA ALA A 45 -10.88 10.70 2.10
C ALA A 45 -11.04 9.29 1.52
N THR A 46 -9.99 8.45 1.56
CA THR A 46 -9.99 7.11 0.95
C THR A 46 -9.94 5.97 1.96
N GLN A 47 -9.76 6.26 3.25
CA GLN A 47 -9.55 5.31 4.35
C GLN A 47 -8.30 4.42 4.19
N LYS A 48 -7.45 4.69 3.21
CA LYS A 48 -6.18 3.98 3.06
C LYS A 48 -5.23 4.36 4.18
N PHE A 49 -4.49 3.38 4.66
CA PHE A 49 -3.51 3.63 5.71
C PHE A 49 -2.24 2.83 5.48
N GLN A 50 -1.14 3.37 6.00
CA GLN A 50 0.17 2.72 5.99
C GLN A 50 1.01 3.17 7.18
N CYS A 51 1.67 2.21 7.82
CA CYS A 51 2.73 2.47 8.79
C CYS A 51 4.08 2.47 8.09
N TRP A 52 4.83 3.54 8.27
CA TRP A 52 6.16 3.70 7.66
C TRP A 52 7.29 2.98 8.41
N VAL A 53 6.99 2.30 9.52
CA VAL A 53 7.97 1.53 10.30
C VAL A 53 7.84 0.05 10.05
N CYS A 54 6.65 -0.52 10.26
CA CYS A 54 6.42 -1.96 10.15
C CYS A 54 5.77 -2.40 8.83
N GLY A 55 5.46 -1.46 7.93
CA GLY A 55 4.80 -1.76 6.66
C GLY A 55 3.32 -2.17 6.78
N TYR A 56 2.74 -2.14 8.00
CA TYR A 56 1.32 -2.44 8.19
C TYR A 56 0.45 -1.50 7.37
N LYS A 57 -0.37 -2.04 6.48
CA LYS A 57 -1.19 -1.26 5.53
C LYS A 57 -2.55 -1.90 5.27
N GLY A 58 -3.46 -1.07 4.80
CA GLY A 58 -4.79 -1.51 4.39
C GLY A 58 -5.53 -0.44 3.60
N HIS A 59 -6.63 -0.87 2.98
CA HIS A 59 -7.44 -0.01 2.13
C HIS A 59 -8.68 0.54 2.82
N ARG A 60 -9.02 0.06 4.01
CA ARG A 60 -10.18 0.50 4.80
C ARG A 60 -9.86 0.53 6.28
N ALA A 61 -10.44 1.48 6.99
CA ALA A 61 -10.33 1.64 8.43
C ALA A 61 -10.83 0.41 9.22
N PHE A 62 -11.73 -0.39 8.63
CA PHE A 62 -12.21 -1.65 9.22
C PHE A 62 -11.08 -2.60 9.62
N LYS A 63 -10.02 -2.69 8.82
CA LYS A 63 -8.84 -3.50 9.15
C LYS A 63 -8.11 -2.98 10.38
N LEU A 64 -8.04 -1.65 10.57
CA LEU A 64 -7.48 -1.05 11.79
C LEU A 64 -8.31 -1.45 13.01
N LEU A 65 -9.63 -1.29 12.95
CA LEU A 65 -10.54 -1.66 14.06
C LEU A 65 -10.40 -3.13 14.42
N LYS A 66 -10.25 -4.01 13.44
CA LYS A 66 -10.05 -5.46 13.67
C LYS A 66 -8.73 -5.74 14.40
N THR A 67 -7.64 -5.08 14.03
CA THR A 67 -6.31 -5.29 14.63
C THR A 67 -6.27 -4.89 16.11
N ILE A 68 -7.02 -3.85 16.49
CA ILE A 68 -7.08 -3.36 17.88
C ILE A 68 -8.23 -3.98 18.68
N SER A 69 -8.96 -4.95 18.12
CA SER A 69 -10.14 -5.56 18.74
C SER A 69 -11.12 -4.50 19.27
N ALA A 70 -11.44 -3.53 18.41
CA ALA A 70 -12.30 -2.39 18.77
C ALA A 70 -13.70 -2.86 19.23
N THR A 71 -14.37 -2.00 20.00
CA THR A 71 -15.71 -2.27 20.50
C THR A 71 -16.74 -2.42 19.37
N PRO A 72 -17.82 -3.22 19.55
CA PRO A 72 -18.89 -3.35 18.56
C PRO A 72 -19.45 -2.00 18.11
N LYS A 73 -19.60 -1.07 19.05
CA LYS A 73 -20.08 0.31 18.78
C LYS A 73 -19.19 1.05 17.76
N ALA A 74 -17.87 0.85 17.83
CA ALA A 74 -16.94 1.46 16.86
C ALA A 74 -17.17 0.94 15.43
N TYR A 75 -17.49 -0.35 15.29
CA TYR A 75 -17.85 -0.93 13.99
C TYR A 75 -19.16 -0.40 13.43
N GLU A 76 -20.18 -0.17 14.28
CA GLU A 76 -21.45 0.44 13.87
C GLU A 76 -21.23 1.87 13.36
N ILE A 77 -20.47 2.67 14.11
CA ILE A 77 -20.11 4.04 13.70
C ILE A 77 -19.37 4.01 12.37
N LEU A 78 -18.37 3.14 12.21
CA LEU A 78 -17.65 3.01 10.96
C LEU A 78 -18.55 2.59 9.80
N LYS A 79 -19.48 1.65 10.02
CA LYS A 79 -20.44 1.22 9.01
C LYS A 79 -21.32 2.37 8.53
N ASN A 80 -21.78 3.22 9.44
CA ASN A 80 -22.55 4.40 9.11
C ASN A 80 -21.72 5.42 8.31
N ILE A 81 -20.44 5.58 8.67
CA ILE A 81 -19.50 6.40 7.91
C ILE A 81 -19.25 5.77 6.52
N ASP A 82 -19.02 4.46 6.45
CA ASP A 82 -18.73 3.73 5.20
C ASP A 82 -19.88 3.85 4.19
N SER A 83 -21.14 3.90 4.62
CA SER A 83 -22.27 4.11 3.72
C SER A 83 -22.19 5.44 2.94
N GLN A 84 -21.43 6.41 3.45
CA GLN A 84 -21.20 7.72 2.83
C GLN A 84 -20.00 7.73 1.86
N TYR A 85 -19.17 6.66 1.87
CA TYR A 85 -18.03 6.54 0.96
C TYR A 85 -18.40 5.77 -0.29
N SER A 86 -18.23 6.40 -1.44
CA SER A 86 -18.29 5.71 -2.73
C SER A 86 -16.92 5.05 -2.98
N PHE A 87 -16.78 3.80 -2.58
CA PHE A 87 -15.58 3.03 -2.91
C PHE A 87 -15.66 2.60 -4.37
N LYS A 88 -14.78 3.15 -5.21
CA LYS A 88 -14.57 2.59 -6.55
C LYS A 88 -14.17 1.13 -6.37
N GLN A 89 -15.01 0.22 -6.82
CA GLN A 89 -14.60 -1.16 -6.96
C GLN A 89 -13.45 -1.16 -7.97
N TYR A 90 -12.25 -1.43 -7.48
CA TYR A 90 -11.16 -1.80 -8.39
C TYR A 90 -11.54 -3.19 -8.92
N THR A 91 -12.25 -3.23 -10.02
CA THR A 91 -12.23 -4.41 -10.87
C THR A 91 -10.74 -4.61 -11.15
N THR A 92 -10.20 -5.72 -10.69
CA THR A 92 -8.89 -6.18 -11.15
C THR A 92 -8.97 -6.08 -12.67
N ALA A 93 -8.27 -5.08 -13.23
CA ALA A 93 -8.17 -4.99 -14.67
C ALA A 93 -7.72 -6.38 -15.11
N LYS A 94 -8.56 -7.07 -15.88
CA LYS A 94 -8.16 -8.29 -16.55
C LYS A 94 -6.83 -7.95 -17.19
N THR A 95 -5.79 -8.63 -16.77
CA THR A 95 -4.48 -8.53 -17.42
C THR A 95 -4.77 -8.62 -18.90
N PRO A 96 -4.47 -7.60 -19.70
CA PRO A 96 -4.74 -7.69 -21.12
C PRO A 96 -4.01 -8.94 -21.60
N SER A 97 -4.74 -9.92 -22.11
CA SER A 97 -4.22 -11.13 -22.74
C SER A 97 -3.61 -10.82 -24.10
N GLY A 98 -2.99 -9.66 -24.22
CA GLY A 98 -2.21 -9.26 -25.39
C GLY A 98 -0.81 -9.81 -25.25
N SER A 99 -0.28 -10.40 -26.32
CA SER A 99 1.14 -10.71 -26.42
C SER A 99 1.95 -9.46 -26.10
N LEU A 100 2.89 -9.58 -25.16
CA LEU A 100 3.83 -8.51 -24.83
C LEU A 100 4.58 -8.13 -26.12
N GLN A 101 4.28 -6.96 -26.65
CA GLN A 101 5.05 -6.41 -27.77
C GLN A 101 6.20 -5.60 -27.19
N PHE A 102 7.40 -6.11 -27.38
CA PHE A 102 8.60 -5.39 -27.01
C PHE A 102 8.83 -4.21 -27.97
N PRO A 103 9.38 -3.09 -27.47
CA PRO A 103 9.79 -1.98 -28.33
C PRO A 103 10.75 -2.43 -29.43
N ARG A 104 10.72 -1.77 -30.57
CA ARG A 104 11.67 -2.06 -31.66
C ARG A 104 13.11 -1.93 -31.16
N GLY A 105 13.95 -2.90 -31.48
CA GLY A 105 15.36 -2.92 -31.07
C GLY A 105 15.67 -3.62 -29.74
N VAL A 106 14.66 -4.17 -29.07
CA VAL A 106 14.89 -5.05 -27.89
C VAL A 106 15.36 -6.40 -28.37
N THR A 107 16.56 -6.80 -27.96
CA THR A 107 17.12 -8.14 -28.20
C THR A 107 17.34 -8.85 -26.86
N PRO A 108 17.03 -10.14 -26.76
CA PRO A 108 17.34 -10.91 -25.54
C PRO A 108 18.84 -10.90 -25.26
N ILE A 109 19.24 -10.69 -24.02
CA ILE A 109 20.66 -10.67 -23.60
C ILE A 109 21.37 -11.96 -24.02
N MET A 110 20.69 -13.10 -23.95
CA MET A 110 21.25 -14.42 -24.26
C MET A 110 21.55 -14.61 -25.75
N SER A 111 20.80 -13.94 -26.63
CA SER A 111 20.98 -14.07 -28.10
C SER A 111 21.94 -13.03 -28.69
N SER A 112 22.41 -12.10 -27.89
CA SER A 112 23.28 -11.02 -28.34
C SER A 112 24.76 -11.32 -28.10
N SER A 113 25.57 -11.26 -29.14
CA SER A 113 27.03 -11.35 -29.07
C SER A 113 27.72 -10.03 -28.67
N ALA A 114 26.93 -8.98 -28.44
CA ALA A 114 27.45 -7.65 -28.11
C ALA A 114 28.22 -7.65 -26.78
N ILE A 115 29.29 -6.85 -26.70
CA ILE A 115 30.13 -6.71 -25.51
C ILE A 115 29.30 -6.34 -24.27
N LEU A 116 28.32 -5.44 -24.42
CA LEU A 116 27.44 -5.01 -23.32
C LEU A 116 26.59 -6.17 -22.78
N SER A 117 26.13 -7.08 -23.65
CA SER A 117 25.38 -8.26 -23.24
C SER A 117 26.24 -9.23 -22.43
N LYS A 118 27.52 -9.41 -22.81
CA LYS A 118 28.47 -10.23 -22.07
C LYS A 118 28.76 -9.66 -20.69
N HIS A 119 28.92 -8.33 -20.58
CA HIS A 119 29.10 -7.65 -19.30
C HIS A 119 27.86 -7.78 -18.40
N ALA A 120 26.65 -7.65 -18.98
CA ALA A 120 25.41 -7.82 -18.24
C ALA A 120 25.25 -9.25 -17.71
N LEU A 121 25.54 -10.27 -18.51
CA LEU A 121 25.51 -11.68 -18.08
C LEU A 121 26.53 -11.95 -16.97
N HIS A 122 27.76 -11.44 -17.09
CA HIS A 122 28.78 -11.56 -16.06
C HIS A 122 28.35 -10.89 -14.73
N TYR A 123 27.72 -9.72 -14.81
CA TYR A 123 27.19 -9.03 -13.63
C TYR A 123 26.07 -9.84 -12.94
N LEU A 124 25.18 -10.47 -13.71
CA LEU A 124 24.11 -11.31 -13.18
C LEU A 124 24.67 -12.58 -12.51
N ASP A 125 25.68 -13.21 -13.13
CA ASP A 125 26.38 -14.38 -12.60
C ASP A 125 27.04 -14.08 -11.25
N GLN A 126 27.70 -12.94 -11.11
CA GLN A 126 28.26 -12.49 -9.83
C GLN A 126 27.22 -12.30 -8.71
N ARG A 127 25.94 -12.11 -9.07
CA ARG A 127 24.82 -12.01 -8.14
C ARG A 127 24.07 -13.34 -7.92
N GLY A 128 24.60 -14.43 -8.45
CA GLY A 128 23.99 -15.76 -8.33
C GLY A 128 22.76 -15.97 -9.22
N ILE A 129 22.55 -15.10 -10.21
CA ILE A 129 21.47 -15.26 -11.21
C ILE A 129 22.07 -16.00 -12.40
N THR A 130 21.67 -17.26 -12.56
CA THR A 130 22.20 -18.13 -13.60
C THR A 130 21.50 -17.91 -14.95
N GLN A 131 22.08 -18.46 -16.02
CA GLN A 131 21.45 -18.40 -17.34
C GLN A 131 20.05 -19.06 -17.38
N GLN A 132 19.78 -20.00 -16.49
CA GLN A 132 18.48 -20.66 -16.38
C GLN A 132 17.39 -19.75 -15.77
N ASP A 133 17.80 -18.74 -15.01
CA ASP A 133 16.88 -17.79 -14.35
C ASP A 133 16.45 -16.63 -15.29
N VAL A 134 17.10 -16.48 -16.43
CA VAL A 134 16.97 -15.35 -17.38
C VAL A 134 16.10 -15.70 -18.60
N VAL A 135 15.56 -16.89 -18.67
CA VAL A 135 14.71 -17.39 -19.77
C VAL A 135 13.25 -16.96 -19.62
#